data_ebd33ee0e7cf02f2b81c0cb62ae760b8
#
_entry.id   ebd33ee0e7cf02f2b81c0cb62ae760b8
#
_cell.length_a   1.000
_cell.length_b   1.000
_cell.length_c   1.000
_cell.angle_alpha   90.00
_cell.angle_beta   90.00
_cell.angle_gamma   90.00
#
_symmetry.space_group_name_H-M   'P 1'
#
loop_
_entity.id
_entity.type
_entity.pdbx_description
1 polymer ?
#
loop_
_entity_poly.entity_id
_entity_poly.type
_entity_poly.pdbx_seq_one_letter_code
_entity_poly.pdbx_strand_id
1 'polypeptide(L)'
;AGLADYVAMDIKNSPARYAETAGVPGLALTPIFRSVSFLLRATVDYEFRTTAVAELHDDESFVQLGDWLMGARRYFIQCFEPRETVLQAGLHAPSEMQLHCWAELVRPKIHAVEIRGI
;
A
#
# COMPACT_ATOMS: atom_id res chain seq x y z
N ALA A 1 1.50 0.61 -27.96
CA ALA A 1 0.74 1.71 -27.52
C ALA A 1 -0.64 1.25 -27.15
N GLY A 2 -1.18 1.80 -26.09
CA GLY A 2 -2.51 1.46 -25.65
C GLY A 2 -2.64 0.10 -25.01
N LEU A 3 -1.54 -0.55 -24.72
CA LEU A 3 -1.57 -1.87 -24.12
C LEU A 3 -1.85 -1.83 -22.62
N ALA A 4 -1.43 -0.77 -21.96
CA ALA A 4 -1.69 -0.59 -20.54
C ALA A 4 -1.96 0.88 -20.30
N ASP A 5 -3.23 1.24 -20.30
CA ASP A 5 -3.62 2.62 -20.07
C ASP A 5 -3.59 3.00 -18.60
N TYR A 6 -3.68 2.00 -17.72
CA TYR A 6 -3.73 2.22 -16.28
C TYR A 6 -3.17 1.01 -15.55
N VAL A 7 -2.27 1.26 -14.61
CA VAL A 7 -1.63 0.20 -13.82
C VAL A 7 -2.03 0.35 -12.36
N ALA A 8 -2.54 -0.71 -11.76
CA ALA A 8 -2.80 -0.75 -10.33
C ALA A 8 -1.80 -1.71 -9.69
N MET A 9 -0.93 -1.18 -8.83
CA MET A 9 0.09 -1.98 -8.17
C MET A 9 -0.18 -2.10 -6.69
N ASP A 10 -0.22 -3.35 -6.21
CA ASP A 10 -0.42 -3.64 -4.81
C ASP A 10 0.90 -3.51 -4.05
N ILE A 11 0.90 -2.71 -3.00
CA ILE A 11 2.05 -2.50 -2.12
C ILE A 11 1.68 -3.08 -0.76
N LYS A 12 2.32 -4.16 -0.37
CA LYS A 12 1.93 -4.89 0.84
C LYS A 12 2.18 -4.10 2.12
N ASN A 13 3.33 -3.45 2.23
CA ASN A 13 3.71 -2.69 3.41
C ASN A 13 4.96 -1.88 3.11
N SER A 14 5.52 -1.20 4.12
CA SER A 14 6.82 -0.56 4.00
C SER A 14 7.88 -1.61 3.65
N PRO A 15 9.01 -1.20 3.06
CA PRO A 15 10.06 -2.18 2.73
C PRO A 15 10.51 -3.01 3.92
N ALA A 16 10.59 -2.41 5.12
CA ALA A 16 11.04 -3.11 6.32
C ALA A 16 10.14 -4.26 6.72
N ARG A 17 8.85 -4.17 6.42
CA ARG A 17 7.86 -5.17 6.82
C ARG A 17 7.20 -5.87 5.62
N TYR A 18 7.75 -5.66 4.43
CA TYR A 18 7.11 -6.16 3.21
C TYR A 18 7.04 -7.68 3.17
N ALA A 19 8.17 -8.34 3.39
CA ALA A 19 8.24 -9.80 3.31
C ALA A 19 7.32 -10.46 4.34
N GLU A 20 7.30 -9.92 5.55
CA GLU A 20 6.44 -10.41 6.63
C GLU A 20 4.96 -10.30 6.23
N THR A 21 4.57 -9.15 5.73
CA THR A 21 3.18 -8.88 5.36
C THR A 21 2.75 -9.73 4.17
N ALA A 22 3.64 -9.94 3.21
CA ALA A 22 3.36 -10.79 2.06
C ALA A 22 3.33 -12.28 2.41
N GLY A 23 3.81 -12.63 3.61
CA GLY A 23 3.84 -14.03 4.03
C GLY A 23 4.95 -14.84 3.36
N VAL A 24 5.97 -14.18 2.84
CA VAL A 24 7.08 -14.82 2.16
C VAL A 24 8.39 -14.37 2.81
N PRO A 25 8.82 -15.04 3.89
CA PRO A 25 10.09 -14.70 4.53
C PRO A 25 11.25 -14.75 3.54
N GLY A 26 12.12 -13.75 3.59
CA GLY A 26 13.25 -13.70 2.68
C GLY A 26 12.91 -13.24 1.26
N LEU A 27 11.71 -12.71 1.05
CA LEU A 27 11.31 -12.20 -0.26
C LEU A 27 12.31 -11.16 -0.76
N ALA A 28 12.76 -11.33 -2.00
CA ALA A 28 13.63 -10.35 -2.64
C ALA A 28 12.81 -9.13 -3.06
N LEU A 29 13.18 -7.94 -2.57
CA LEU A 29 12.42 -6.72 -2.82
C LEU A 29 12.87 -5.96 -4.06
N THR A 30 14.01 -6.34 -4.66
CA THR A 30 14.55 -5.63 -5.82
C THR A 30 13.53 -5.47 -6.96
N PRO A 31 12.81 -6.53 -7.37
CA PRO A 31 11.79 -6.35 -8.42
C PRO A 31 10.70 -5.37 -8.04
N ILE A 32 10.32 -5.35 -6.76
CA ILE A 32 9.29 -4.45 -6.26
C ILE A 32 9.78 -3.01 -6.30
N PHE A 33 11.02 -2.78 -5.86
CA PHE A 33 11.62 -1.44 -5.93
C PHE A 33 11.72 -0.95 -7.37
N ARG A 34 12.06 -1.84 -8.30
CA ARG A 34 12.14 -1.49 -9.72
C ARG A 34 10.79 -1.09 -10.26
N SER A 35 9.75 -1.84 -9.93
CA SER A 35 8.40 -1.55 -10.40
C SER A 35 7.90 -0.22 -9.85
N VAL A 36 8.13 0.06 -8.58
CA VAL A 36 7.75 1.33 -7.97
C VAL A 36 8.49 2.49 -8.65
N SER A 37 9.80 2.36 -8.82
CA SER A 37 10.60 3.40 -9.47
C SER A 37 10.13 3.63 -10.90
N PHE A 38 9.81 2.56 -11.62
CA PHE A 38 9.30 2.68 -12.98
C PHE A 38 8.01 3.48 -13.01
N LEU A 39 7.06 3.14 -12.15
CA LEU A 39 5.76 3.82 -12.14
C LEU A 39 5.88 5.27 -11.69
N LEU A 40 6.74 5.57 -10.73
CA LEU A 40 6.93 6.95 -10.28
C LEU A 40 7.44 7.86 -11.42
N ARG A 41 8.13 7.29 -12.40
CA ARG A 41 8.65 8.03 -13.55
C ARG A 41 7.85 7.82 -14.82
N ALA A 42 6.83 6.95 -14.77
CA ALA A 42 6.12 6.54 -15.98
C ALA A 42 5.21 7.64 -16.52
N THR A 43 4.94 7.54 -17.80
CA THR A 43 3.96 8.41 -18.45
C THR A 43 2.56 7.79 -18.44
N VAL A 44 2.44 6.50 -18.08
CA VAL A 44 1.13 5.86 -17.96
C VAL A 44 0.47 6.28 -16.66
N ASP A 45 -0.84 6.24 -16.62
CA ASP A 45 -1.56 6.43 -15.36
C ASP A 45 -1.44 5.22 -14.49
N TYR A 46 -1.37 5.44 -13.18
CA TYR A 46 -1.21 4.36 -12.22
C TYR A 46 -1.77 4.73 -10.86
N GLU A 47 -1.97 3.71 -10.05
CA GLU A 47 -2.24 3.87 -8.63
C GLU A 47 -1.44 2.82 -7.84
N PHE A 48 -1.08 3.17 -6.62
CA PHE A 48 -0.60 2.20 -5.64
C PHE A 48 -1.72 1.90 -4.66
N ARG A 49 -1.77 0.68 -4.15
CA ARG A 49 -2.81 0.27 -3.19
C ARG A 49 -2.19 -0.55 -2.07
N THR A 50 -2.68 -0.35 -0.86
CA THR A 50 -2.29 -1.18 0.29
C THR A 50 -3.55 -1.60 1.02
N THR A 51 -3.71 -2.91 1.22
CA THR A 51 -4.77 -3.40 2.11
C THR A 51 -4.26 -3.31 3.53
N ALA A 52 -4.89 -2.46 4.32
CA ALA A 52 -4.46 -2.18 5.69
C ALA A 52 -5.07 -3.18 6.66
N VAL A 53 -4.21 -3.82 7.46
CA VAL A 53 -4.57 -4.85 8.43
C VAL A 53 -4.08 -4.37 9.79
N ALA A 54 -4.93 -4.43 10.81
CA ALA A 54 -4.60 -3.88 12.13
C ALA A 54 -3.31 -4.46 12.71
N GLU A 55 -3.09 -5.76 12.53
CA GLU A 55 -1.92 -6.44 13.12
C GLU A 55 -0.65 -6.30 12.30
N LEU A 56 -0.74 -5.89 11.05
CA LEU A 56 0.42 -5.85 10.14
C LEU A 56 0.89 -4.43 9.83
N HIS A 57 0.06 -3.44 10.09
CA HIS A 57 0.36 -2.05 9.78
C HIS A 57 0.25 -1.17 11.01
N ASP A 58 1.11 -0.16 11.09
CA ASP A 58 1.09 0.84 12.16
C ASP A 58 1.47 2.20 11.58
N ASP A 59 1.57 3.22 12.45
CA ASP A 59 1.90 4.57 12.01
C ASP A 59 3.23 4.59 11.27
N GLU A 60 4.24 3.88 11.77
CA GLU A 60 5.55 3.84 11.16
C GLU A 60 5.48 3.24 9.75
N SER A 61 4.63 2.23 9.55
CA SER A 61 4.42 1.65 8.23
C SER A 61 4.03 2.71 7.22
N PHE A 62 3.10 3.58 7.58
CA PHE A 62 2.59 4.58 6.64
C PHE A 62 3.51 5.78 6.51
N VAL A 63 4.27 6.13 7.54
CA VAL A 63 5.32 7.13 7.39
C VAL A 63 6.34 6.66 6.36
N GLN A 64 6.79 5.42 6.47
CA GLN A 64 7.77 4.85 5.56
C GLN A 64 7.20 4.65 4.16
N LEU A 65 5.94 4.23 4.06
CA LEU A 65 5.27 4.10 2.76
C LEU A 65 5.20 5.44 2.05
N GLY A 66 4.85 6.50 2.77
CA GLY A 66 4.82 7.83 2.20
C GLY A 66 6.18 8.28 1.68
N ASP A 67 7.24 7.98 2.43
CA ASP A 67 8.60 8.32 1.99
C ASP A 67 8.98 7.55 0.74
N TRP A 68 8.67 6.26 0.69
CA TRP A 68 9.00 5.40 -0.44
C TRP A 68 8.23 5.78 -1.70
N LEU A 69 6.95 6.08 -1.54
CA LEU A 69 6.06 6.37 -2.67
C LEU A 69 5.94 7.87 -2.94
N MET A 70 6.82 8.68 -2.38
CA MET A 70 6.76 10.14 -2.51
C MET A 70 6.66 10.55 -3.98
N GLY A 71 5.75 11.46 -4.26
CA GLY A 71 5.49 11.94 -5.61
C GLY A 71 4.49 11.11 -6.39
N ALA A 72 4.00 10.01 -5.82
CA ALA A 72 3.00 9.20 -6.48
C ALA A 72 1.73 10.00 -6.76
N ARG A 73 1.03 9.65 -7.84
CA ARG A 73 -0.18 10.36 -8.23
C ARG A 73 -1.39 9.94 -7.42
N ARG A 74 -1.53 8.64 -7.17
CA ARG A 74 -2.70 8.10 -6.45
C ARG A 74 -2.28 6.97 -5.54
N TYR A 75 -2.83 6.98 -4.35
CA TYR A 75 -2.61 5.91 -3.39
C TYR A 75 -3.92 5.61 -2.68
N PHE A 76 -4.28 4.34 -2.63
CA PHE A 76 -5.51 3.90 -1.98
C PHE A 76 -5.19 2.99 -0.82
N ILE A 77 -5.72 3.34 0.34
CA ILE A 77 -5.64 2.50 1.54
C ILE A 77 -6.97 1.77 1.62
N GLN A 78 -6.93 0.45 1.44
CA GLN A 78 -8.13 -0.36 1.46
C GLN A 78 -8.26 -1.06 2.78
N CYS A 79 -9.46 -1.00 3.36
CA CYS A 79 -9.74 -1.65 4.63
C CYS A 79 -9.80 -3.17 4.43
N PHE A 80 -9.06 -3.91 5.26
CA PHE A 80 -9.06 -5.36 5.23
C PHE A 80 -10.45 -5.92 5.56
N GLU A 81 -10.89 -6.94 4.84
CA GLU A 81 -12.17 -7.61 5.09
C GLU A 81 -11.91 -9.06 5.52
N PRO A 82 -11.95 -9.33 6.84
CA PRO A 82 -11.59 -10.66 7.34
C PRO A 82 -12.50 -11.79 6.89
N ARG A 83 -13.73 -11.50 6.53
CA ARG A 83 -14.68 -12.54 6.11
C ARG A 83 -14.29 -13.24 4.81
N GLU A 84 -13.47 -12.59 4.00
CA GLU A 84 -13.09 -13.10 2.70
C GLU A 84 -11.88 -14.00 2.74
N THR A 85 -11.10 -13.92 3.80
CA THR A 85 -9.81 -14.58 3.87
C THR A 85 -9.69 -15.35 5.16
N VAL A 86 -9.49 -16.64 5.05
CA VAL A 86 -9.33 -17.51 6.22
C VAL A 86 -7.91 -18.02 6.36
N LEU A 87 -6.98 -17.51 5.54
CA LEU A 87 -5.62 -18.01 5.52
C LEU A 87 -4.84 -17.69 6.79
N GLN A 88 -5.17 -16.59 7.45
CA GLN A 88 -4.50 -16.20 8.69
C GLN A 88 -5.55 -15.80 9.71
N ALA A 89 -5.77 -16.68 10.67
CA ALA A 89 -6.68 -16.40 11.78
C ALA A 89 -6.09 -15.28 12.65
N GLY A 90 -6.94 -14.46 13.22
CA GLY A 90 -6.52 -13.41 14.13
C GLY A 90 -6.21 -12.07 13.50
N LEU A 91 -6.38 -11.94 12.20
CA LEU A 91 -6.22 -10.64 11.54
C LEU A 91 -7.54 -9.86 11.58
N HIS A 92 -7.43 -8.55 11.77
CA HIS A 92 -8.60 -7.68 11.92
C HIS A 92 -8.48 -6.43 11.08
N ALA A 93 -9.63 -5.87 10.72
CA ALA A 93 -9.70 -4.59 10.04
C ALA A 93 -9.29 -3.48 11.00
N PRO A 94 -8.55 -2.47 10.53
CA PRO A 94 -8.30 -1.28 11.35
C PRO A 94 -9.61 -0.51 11.56
N SER A 95 -9.64 0.32 12.60
CA SER A 95 -10.78 1.22 12.81
C SER A 95 -10.78 2.31 11.74
N GLU A 96 -11.94 2.94 11.52
CA GLU A 96 -12.01 4.09 10.60
C GLU A 96 -11.08 5.21 11.05
N MET A 97 -11.05 5.49 12.35
CA MET A 97 -10.15 6.51 12.87
C MET A 97 -8.70 6.22 12.52
N GLN A 98 -8.29 4.97 12.68
CA GLN A 98 -6.93 4.56 12.36
C GLN A 98 -6.63 4.72 10.88
N LEU A 99 -7.56 4.33 10.01
CA LEU A 99 -7.41 4.49 8.57
C LEU A 99 -7.26 5.96 8.19
N HIS A 100 -8.06 6.83 8.78
CA HIS A 100 -7.94 8.26 8.50
C HIS A 100 -6.62 8.84 9.00
N CYS A 101 -6.15 8.42 10.16
CA CYS A 101 -4.84 8.85 10.67
C CYS A 101 -3.73 8.42 9.71
N TRP A 102 -3.78 7.18 9.23
CA TRP A 102 -2.77 6.67 8.30
C TRP A 102 -2.79 7.42 6.98
N ALA A 103 -4.00 7.73 6.47
CA ALA A 103 -4.11 8.52 5.25
C ALA A 103 -3.46 9.89 5.42
N GLU A 104 -3.65 10.53 6.59
CA GLU A 104 -3.06 11.84 6.84
C GLU A 104 -1.53 11.79 6.89
N LEU A 105 -0.96 10.65 7.31
CA LEU A 105 0.50 10.50 7.33
C LEU A 105 1.11 10.49 5.93
N VAL A 106 0.37 10.01 4.93
CA VAL A 106 0.90 9.94 3.56
C VAL A 106 0.50 11.12 2.68
N ARG A 107 -0.57 11.83 3.02
CA ARG A 107 -1.08 12.94 2.19
C ARG A 107 -0.05 14.01 1.84
N PRO A 108 0.84 14.40 2.74
CA PRO A 108 1.84 15.43 2.38
C PRO A 108 2.80 14.99 1.28
N LYS A 109 2.88 13.70 0.99
CA LYS A 109 3.90 13.14 0.11
C LYS A 109 3.32 12.60 -1.19
N ILE A 110 2.01 12.43 -1.27
CA ILE A 110 1.33 11.81 -2.41
C ILE A 110 0.19 12.73 -2.85
N HIS A 111 0.01 12.88 -4.16
CA HIS A 111 -0.95 13.84 -4.69
C HIS A 111 -2.40 13.55 -4.30
N ALA A 112 -2.82 12.29 -4.41
CA ALA A 112 -4.19 11.92 -4.07
C ALA A 112 -4.18 10.66 -3.22
N VAL A 113 -4.77 10.74 -2.04
CA VAL A 113 -4.86 9.61 -1.10
C VAL A 113 -6.32 9.44 -0.71
N GLU A 114 -6.83 8.23 -0.90
CA GLU A 114 -8.21 7.92 -0.53
C GLU A 114 -8.27 6.59 0.21
N ILE A 115 -9.33 6.44 0.99
CA ILE A 115 -9.60 5.21 1.74
C ILE A 115 -10.76 4.51 1.06
N ARG A 116 -10.62 3.19 0.85
CA ARG A 116 -11.67 2.36 0.27
C ARG A 116 -12.10 1.29 1.27
N GLY A 117 -13.34 0.83 1.13
CA GLY A 117 -13.83 -0.31 1.90
C GLY A 117 -14.36 0.01 3.29
N ILE A 118 -14.75 1.24 3.51
CA ILE A 118 -15.35 1.62 4.80
C ILE A 118 -16.76 2.14 4.62
#